data_2a7216684024f63eec57eabcf861ac95
#
_entry.id   2a7216684024f63eec57eabcf861ac95
#
_cell.length_a   1.000
_cell.length_b   1.000
_cell.length_c   1.000
_cell.angle_alpha   90.00
_cell.angle_beta   90.00
_cell.angle_gamma   90.00
#
_symmetry.space_group_name_H-M   'P 1'
#
loop_
_entity.id
_entity.type
_entity.pdbx_description
1 polymer ?
#
loop_
_entity_poly.entity_id
_entity_poly.type
_entity_poly.pdbx_seq_one_letter_code
_entity_poly.pdbx_strand_id
1 'polypeptide(L)'
;MSCMVQAFPYDEFASYLITRNTSERRYFLRPSKELREAILYSIADAQAHHPVRIHAFCAMSNHLHVVLTDPSGIAPLFVQAMNQNIARYVNCSLGRFGAMWEGGARPNYCVLPESGDVLDKVVYTLTNPVKAGLVSQHHLWPGAVSSVAQITKGRITTRRPTKFFARTDDPAMLIRELILTPVPGSEVMGQEDYGRYLGQRVAEYEAAIAEDREAKGLRWLGRKECLKLNPFDAPQTKWVPFSRNPKVSSKHEEARNAWLLHLKRFLVPYDNAKKAFRRGNRDVPFPQGTFAMRVYWSVAIDPQL
;
A
#
# COMPACT_ATOMS: atom_id res chain seq x y z
N MET A 1 -8.64 -15.95 -23.10
CA MET A 1 -7.82 -14.75 -23.41
C MET A 1 -6.97 -14.46 -22.16
N SER A 2 -5.66 -14.70 -22.25
CA SER A 2 -4.73 -14.34 -21.18
C SER A 2 -4.70 -12.81 -21.10
N CYS A 3 -5.19 -12.25 -20.01
CA CYS A 3 -5.06 -10.82 -19.74
C CYS A 3 -3.57 -10.53 -19.58
N MET A 4 -2.90 -10.12 -20.65
CA MET A 4 -1.49 -9.72 -20.60
C MET A 4 -1.40 -8.51 -19.67
N VAL A 5 -0.81 -8.72 -18.51
CA VAL A 5 -0.59 -7.64 -17.54
C VAL A 5 0.34 -6.62 -18.22
N GLN A 6 -0.18 -5.42 -18.47
CA GLN A 6 0.57 -4.32 -19.05
C GLN A 6 1.78 -3.98 -18.18
N ALA A 7 2.94 -3.74 -18.80
CA ALA A 7 4.11 -3.26 -18.11
C ALA A 7 3.82 -1.91 -17.41
N PHE A 8 4.56 -1.65 -16.34
CA PHE A 8 4.40 -0.46 -15.52
C PHE A 8 5.80 0.03 -15.11
N PRO A 9 6.11 1.32 -15.29
CA PRO A 9 7.39 1.87 -14.86
C PRO A 9 7.43 1.99 -13.34
N TYR A 10 8.53 1.52 -12.74
CA TYR A 10 8.86 1.69 -11.33
C TYR A 10 10.08 2.59 -11.23
N ASP A 11 9.82 3.89 -11.28
CA ASP A 11 10.86 4.91 -11.29
C ASP A 11 11.39 5.14 -9.88
N GLU A 12 12.67 5.52 -9.80
CA GLU A 12 13.28 5.96 -8.54
C GLU A 12 12.59 7.23 -8.05
N PHE A 13 12.45 7.32 -6.72
CA PHE A 13 11.76 8.41 -6.02
C PHE A 13 10.27 8.59 -6.37
N ALA A 14 9.68 7.68 -7.15
CA ALA A 14 8.25 7.73 -7.39
C ALA A 14 7.45 7.41 -6.11
N SER A 15 6.37 8.15 -5.91
CA SER A 15 5.45 7.94 -4.79
C SER A 15 4.20 7.19 -5.24
N TYR A 16 3.71 6.29 -4.40
CA TYR A 16 2.59 5.41 -4.72
C TYR A 16 1.58 5.32 -3.58
N LEU A 17 0.30 5.28 -3.94
CA LEU A 17 -0.71 4.59 -3.13
C LEU A 17 -0.81 3.15 -3.62
N ILE A 18 -0.44 2.21 -2.78
CA ILE A 18 -0.56 0.78 -3.05
C ILE A 18 -1.82 0.25 -2.41
N THR A 19 -2.64 -0.45 -3.19
CA THR A 19 -3.86 -1.11 -2.70
C THR A 19 -3.82 -2.59 -3.01
N ARG A 20 -4.13 -3.42 -2.02
CA ARG A 20 -4.22 -4.86 -2.16
C ARG A 20 -5.52 -5.37 -1.54
N ASN A 21 -6.39 -5.97 -2.33
CA ASN A 21 -7.64 -6.57 -1.88
C ASN A 21 -7.44 -8.03 -1.48
N THR A 22 -8.23 -8.48 -0.50
CA THR A 22 -8.38 -9.91 -0.20
C THR A 22 -9.18 -10.60 -1.30
N SER A 23 -8.99 -11.92 -1.43
CA SER A 23 -9.76 -12.74 -2.37
C SER A 23 -11.25 -12.61 -2.09
N GLU A 24 -12.04 -12.40 -3.15
CA GLU A 24 -13.49 -12.20 -3.08
C GLU A 24 -13.92 -11.07 -2.14
N ARG A 25 -13.04 -10.14 -1.82
CA ARG A 25 -13.29 -9.06 -0.85
C ARG A 25 -13.67 -9.55 0.55
N ARG A 26 -13.39 -10.82 0.92
CA ARG A 26 -13.69 -11.39 2.22
C ARG A 26 -12.94 -10.67 3.34
N TYR A 27 -13.50 -10.65 4.54
CA TYR A 27 -12.95 -9.95 5.70
C TYR A 27 -11.75 -10.68 6.34
N PHE A 28 -10.86 -11.28 5.53
CA PHE A 28 -9.68 -12.02 6.01
C PHE A 28 -8.72 -11.17 6.85
N LEU A 29 -8.79 -9.84 6.71
CA LEU A 29 -8.06 -8.89 7.54
C LEU A 29 -8.92 -8.32 8.68
N ARG A 30 -10.01 -9.01 9.08
CA ARG A 30 -10.80 -8.62 10.25
C ARG A 30 -9.89 -8.29 11.42
N PRO A 31 -10.06 -7.12 12.05
CA PRO A 31 -9.19 -6.68 13.14
C PRO A 31 -9.12 -7.68 14.30
N SER A 32 -7.92 -7.98 14.76
CA SER A 32 -7.61 -8.56 16.06
C SER A 32 -6.27 -8.02 16.54
N LYS A 33 -5.96 -8.17 17.81
CA LYS A 33 -4.68 -7.74 18.38
C LYS A 33 -3.52 -8.47 17.69
N GLU A 34 -3.64 -9.78 17.54
CA GLU A 34 -2.62 -10.65 16.97
C GLU A 34 -2.39 -10.35 15.49
N LEU A 35 -3.46 -10.15 14.72
CA LEU A 35 -3.34 -9.79 13.30
C LEU A 35 -2.74 -8.41 13.13
N ARG A 36 -3.12 -7.45 13.96
CA ARG A 36 -2.50 -6.10 13.95
C ARG A 36 -0.99 -6.18 14.16
N GLU A 37 -0.53 -6.94 15.16
CA GLU A 37 0.90 -7.15 15.44
C GLU A 37 1.59 -7.84 14.25
N ALA A 38 0.96 -8.85 13.66
CA ALA A 38 1.50 -9.57 12.51
C ALA A 38 1.63 -8.67 11.26
N ILE A 39 0.65 -7.80 11.01
CA ILE A 39 0.71 -6.83 9.90
C ILE A 39 1.83 -5.82 10.14
N LEU A 40 1.92 -5.22 11.34
CA LEU A 40 2.97 -4.27 11.68
C LEU A 40 4.36 -4.88 11.51
N TYR A 41 4.56 -6.09 12.03
CA TYR A 41 5.82 -6.81 11.87
C TYR A 41 6.12 -7.12 10.39
N SER A 42 5.12 -7.55 9.62
CA SER A 42 5.29 -7.88 8.19
C SER A 42 5.70 -6.66 7.36
N ILE A 43 5.16 -5.48 7.66
CA ILE A 43 5.53 -4.22 7.00
C ILE A 43 6.97 -3.84 7.39
N ALA A 44 7.31 -3.90 8.68
CA ALA A 44 8.63 -3.56 9.21
C ALA A 44 9.72 -4.51 8.67
N ASP A 45 9.43 -5.81 8.66
CA ASP A 45 10.36 -6.83 8.13
C ASP A 45 10.59 -6.66 6.63
N ALA A 46 9.53 -6.40 5.86
CA ALA A 46 9.65 -6.09 4.43
C ALA A 46 10.46 -4.81 4.17
N GLN A 47 10.28 -3.76 4.99
CA GLN A 47 11.03 -2.51 4.88
C GLN A 47 12.52 -2.70 5.21
N ALA A 48 12.85 -3.56 6.18
CA ALA A 48 14.23 -3.86 6.54
C ALA A 48 15.00 -4.57 5.40
N HIS A 49 14.32 -5.41 4.61
CA HIS A 49 14.93 -6.13 3.48
C HIS A 49 14.86 -5.35 2.16
N HIS A 50 13.84 -4.54 1.98
CA HIS A 50 13.57 -3.76 0.77
C HIS A 50 13.23 -2.32 1.17
N PRO A 51 14.24 -1.45 1.37
CA PRO A 51 14.05 -0.11 1.91
C PRO A 51 13.16 0.77 1.02
N VAL A 52 12.07 1.24 1.59
CA VAL A 52 11.16 2.25 1.02
C VAL A 52 10.80 3.27 2.10
N ARG A 53 10.42 4.49 1.70
CA ARG A 53 9.96 5.52 2.62
C ARG A 53 8.45 5.38 2.79
N ILE A 54 7.99 4.87 3.93
CA ILE A 54 6.56 4.67 4.21
C ILE A 54 6.00 5.94 4.87
N HIS A 55 4.92 6.49 4.32
CA HIS A 55 4.27 7.69 4.83
C HIS A 55 3.03 7.36 5.68
N ALA A 56 2.24 6.39 5.25
CA ALA A 56 1.06 5.90 5.97
C ALA A 56 0.66 4.50 5.51
N PHE A 57 -0.07 3.78 6.36
CA PHE A 57 -0.72 2.52 6.00
C PHE A 57 -2.03 2.35 6.76
N CYS A 58 -2.94 1.57 6.19
CA CYS A 58 -4.19 1.16 6.82
C CYS A 58 -4.64 -0.21 6.29
N ALA A 59 -4.77 -1.19 7.18
CA ALA A 59 -5.41 -2.47 6.89
C ALA A 59 -6.88 -2.41 7.29
N MET A 60 -7.74 -2.39 6.29
CA MET A 60 -9.18 -2.58 6.43
C MET A 60 -9.49 -4.08 6.55
N SER A 61 -10.74 -4.46 6.84
CA SER A 61 -11.11 -5.88 6.97
C SER A 61 -10.89 -6.69 5.69
N ASN A 62 -10.88 -6.08 4.51
CA ASN A 62 -10.82 -6.74 3.20
C ASN A 62 -9.83 -6.14 2.20
N HIS A 63 -9.01 -5.19 2.62
CA HIS A 63 -7.95 -4.61 1.79
C HIS A 63 -6.91 -3.89 2.63
N LEU A 64 -5.74 -3.67 2.04
CA LEU A 64 -4.63 -2.94 2.63
C LEU A 64 -4.26 -1.76 1.74
N HIS A 65 -4.04 -0.60 2.36
CA HIS A 65 -3.45 0.57 1.74
C HIS A 65 -2.08 0.86 2.34
N VAL A 66 -1.11 1.20 1.48
CA VAL A 66 0.20 1.74 1.89
C VAL A 66 0.54 2.92 1.00
N VAL A 67 0.90 4.05 1.59
CA VAL A 67 1.45 5.21 0.88
C VAL A 67 2.95 5.22 1.12
N LEU A 68 3.72 5.19 0.05
CA LEU A 68 5.18 5.15 0.13
C LEU A 68 5.84 5.90 -1.04
N THR A 69 7.10 6.30 -0.83
CA THR A 69 8.03 6.70 -1.88
C THR A 69 9.11 5.64 -2.03
N ASP A 70 9.43 5.29 -3.27
CA ASP A 70 10.40 4.25 -3.63
C ASP A 70 11.72 4.86 -4.11
N PRO A 71 12.76 4.93 -3.27
CA PRO A 71 14.03 5.56 -3.65
C PRO A 71 14.80 4.83 -4.77
N SER A 72 14.52 3.55 -4.99
CA SER A 72 15.38 2.66 -5.79
C SER A 72 14.63 1.86 -6.86
N GLY A 73 13.36 2.15 -7.10
CA GLY A 73 12.53 1.38 -8.05
C GLY A 73 12.34 -0.09 -7.66
N ILE A 74 12.28 -0.39 -6.33
CA ILE A 74 12.15 -1.75 -5.77
C ILE A 74 10.85 -1.98 -4.99
N ALA A 75 9.92 -1.03 -5.01
CA ALA A 75 8.63 -1.18 -4.32
C ALA A 75 7.94 -2.53 -4.56
N PRO A 76 8.02 -3.17 -5.75
CA PRO A 76 7.44 -4.49 -5.94
C PRO A 76 8.04 -5.58 -5.04
N LEU A 77 9.32 -5.53 -4.70
CA LEU A 77 9.95 -6.49 -3.77
C LEU A 77 9.43 -6.28 -2.35
N PHE A 78 9.37 -5.03 -1.89
CA PHE A 78 8.78 -4.67 -0.61
C PHE A 78 7.34 -5.20 -0.49
N VAL A 79 6.51 -4.89 -1.49
CA VAL A 79 5.10 -5.30 -1.51
C VAL A 79 4.95 -6.82 -1.56
N GLN A 80 5.80 -7.51 -2.30
CA GLN A 80 5.82 -8.97 -2.37
C GLN A 80 6.13 -9.57 -1.00
N ALA A 81 7.20 -9.15 -0.35
CA ALA A 81 7.62 -9.65 0.97
C ALA A 81 6.53 -9.40 2.02
N MET A 82 6.02 -8.17 2.10
CA MET A 82 4.93 -7.80 3.01
C MET A 82 3.69 -8.68 2.79
N ASN A 83 3.23 -8.80 1.55
CA ASN A 83 2.03 -9.56 1.22
C ASN A 83 2.18 -11.06 1.49
N GLN A 84 3.36 -11.63 1.26
CA GLN A 84 3.65 -13.04 1.56
C GLN A 84 3.57 -13.32 3.05
N ASN A 85 4.18 -12.49 3.88
CA ASN A 85 4.16 -12.64 5.33
C ASN A 85 2.73 -12.52 5.88
N ILE A 86 1.98 -11.50 5.47
CA ILE A 86 0.59 -11.32 5.87
C ILE A 86 -0.27 -12.52 5.43
N ALA A 87 -0.12 -12.99 4.19
CA ALA A 87 -0.90 -14.12 3.68
C ALA A 87 -0.62 -15.42 4.43
N ARG A 88 0.66 -15.71 4.74
CA ARG A 88 1.03 -16.88 5.56
C ARG A 88 0.39 -16.81 6.93
N TYR A 89 0.51 -15.67 7.61
CA TYR A 89 -0.09 -15.49 8.92
C TYR A 89 -1.62 -15.69 8.88
N VAL A 90 -2.32 -15.02 7.97
CA VAL A 90 -3.78 -15.09 7.86
C VAL A 90 -4.24 -16.50 7.52
N ASN A 91 -3.62 -17.16 6.54
CA ASN A 91 -4.00 -18.50 6.15
C ASN A 91 -3.84 -19.49 7.31
N CYS A 92 -2.71 -19.45 8.01
CA CYS A 92 -2.48 -20.29 9.17
C CYS A 92 -3.45 -19.97 10.32
N SER A 93 -3.69 -18.69 10.63
CA SER A 93 -4.56 -18.28 11.72
C SER A 93 -6.03 -18.64 11.51
N LEU A 94 -6.47 -18.71 10.25
CA LEU A 94 -7.83 -19.08 9.85
C LEU A 94 -7.97 -20.55 9.44
N GLY A 95 -6.89 -21.34 9.52
CA GLY A 95 -6.90 -22.76 9.12
C GLY A 95 -7.25 -22.97 7.65
N ARG A 96 -6.90 -22.02 6.76
CA ARG A 96 -7.29 -22.05 5.36
C ARG A 96 -6.13 -22.30 4.41
N PHE A 97 -6.45 -22.82 3.24
CA PHE A 97 -5.55 -23.01 2.11
C PHE A 97 -6.00 -22.15 0.92
N GLY A 98 -5.07 -21.81 0.05
CA GLY A 98 -5.35 -21.06 -1.17
C GLY A 98 -5.00 -19.58 -1.10
N ALA A 99 -5.35 -18.84 -2.15
CA ALA A 99 -5.00 -17.43 -2.27
C ALA A 99 -5.72 -16.57 -1.22
N MET A 100 -4.93 -15.84 -0.42
CA MET A 100 -5.47 -14.87 0.52
C MET A 100 -5.79 -13.54 -0.18
N TRP A 101 -4.95 -13.16 -1.11
CA TRP A 101 -5.12 -11.95 -1.90
C TRP A 101 -5.87 -12.24 -3.20
N GLU A 102 -6.58 -11.23 -3.71
CA GLU A 102 -7.31 -11.33 -4.98
C GLU A 102 -6.41 -11.90 -6.08
N GLY A 103 -6.83 -13.04 -6.65
CA GLY A 103 -6.06 -13.79 -7.63
C GLY A 103 -6.00 -13.10 -9.00
N GLY A 104 -4.91 -13.33 -9.77
CA GLY A 104 -4.74 -12.81 -11.12
C GLY A 104 -4.47 -11.31 -11.21
N ALA A 105 -4.70 -10.56 -10.15
CA ALA A 105 -4.41 -9.12 -10.12
C ALA A 105 -3.10 -8.84 -9.40
N ARG A 106 -2.27 -7.96 -9.97
CA ARG A 106 -1.17 -7.34 -9.24
C ARG A 106 -1.74 -6.38 -8.18
N PRO A 107 -0.99 -6.07 -7.10
CA PRO A 107 -1.31 -4.92 -6.29
C PRO A 107 -1.52 -3.69 -7.18
N ASN A 108 -2.49 -2.86 -6.87
CA ASN A 108 -2.66 -1.61 -7.60
C ASN A 108 -1.60 -0.62 -7.13
N TYR A 109 -0.79 -0.13 -8.06
CA TYR A 109 0.15 0.96 -7.86
C TYR A 109 -0.45 2.20 -8.52
N CYS A 110 -0.91 3.13 -7.70
CA CYS A 110 -1.42 4.42 -8.15
C CYS A 110 -0.33 5.47 -7.90
N VAL A 111 0.27 6.01 -8.96
CA VAL A 111 1.33 7.02 -8.87
C VAL A 111 0.76 8.33 -8.34
N LEU A 112 1.53 8.98 -7.50
CA LEU A 112 1.26 10.26 -6.87
C LEU A 112 2.33 11.25 -7.33
N PRO A 113 2.09 12.03 -8.41
CA PRO A 113 3.13 12.81 -9.05
C PRO A 113 3.68 13.95 -8.18
N GLU A 114 2.87 14.50 -7.29
CA GLU A 114 3.19 15.68 -6.51
C GLU A 114 3.10 15.42 -5.00
N SER A 115 3.86 16.18 -4.23
CA SER A 115 3.85 16.09 -2.76
C SER A 115 2.47 16.31 -2.14
N GLY A 116 1.67 17.20 -2.73
CA GLY A 116 0.27 17.43 -2.33
C GLY A 116 -0.60 16.21 -2.55
N ASP A 117 -0.40 15.48 -3.64
CA ASP A 117 -1.11 14.22 -3.91
C ASP A 117 -0.73 13.14 -2.89
N VAL A 118 0.56 13.09 -2.49
CA VAL A 118 1.03 12.15 -1.46
C VAL A 118 0.36 12.46 -0.13
N LEU A 119 0.33 13.74 0.29
CA LEU A 119 -0.33 14.17 1.52
C LEU A 119 -1.83 13.82 1.52
N ASP A 120 -2.53 14.12 0.43
CA ASP A 120 -3.95 13.78 0.30
C ASP A 120 -4.21 12.28 0.45
N LYS A 121 -3.30 11.44 -0.09
CA LYS A 121 -3.41 9.99 0.06
C LYS A 121 -2.99 9.49 1.44
N VAL A 122 -2.11 10.19 2.13
CA VAL A 122 -1.85 9.94 3.56
C VAL A 122 -3.11 10.20 4.37
N VAL A 123 -3.74 11.38 4.25
CA VAL A 123 -5.00 11.70 4.92
C VAL A 123 -6.09 10.67 4.58
N TYR A 124 -6.28 10.37 3.28
CA TYR A 124 -7.22 9.35 2.82
C TYR A 124 -6.96 7.99 3.47
N THR A 125 -5.71 7.57 3.55
CA THR A 125 -5.33 6.25 4.09
C THR A 125 -5.61 6.17 5.59
N LEU A 126 -5.29 7.21 6.35
CA LEU A 126 -5.58 7.29 7.79
C LEU A 126 -7.09 7.28 8.05
N THR A 127 -7.85 8.04 7.29
CA THR A 127 -9.30 8.22 7.48
C THR A 127 -10.17 7.19 6.75
N ASN A 128 -9.57 6.19 6.09
CA ASN A 128 -10.30 5.17 5.34
C ASN A 128 -11.37 4.45 6.20
N PRO A 129 -11.11 4.05 7.47
CA PRO A 129 -12.13 3.46 8.33
C PRO A 129 -13.30 4.40 8.65
N VAL A 130 -13.01 5.72 8.72
CA VAL A 130 -14.03 6.75 8.96
C VAL A 130 -14.89 6.91 7.70
N LYS A 131 -14.26 7.07 6.54
CA LYS A 131 -14.95 7.14 5.25
C LYS A 131 -15.84 5.93 4.97
N ALA A 132 -15.40 4.75 5.38
CA ALA A 132 -16.18 3.51 5.27
C ALA A 132 -17.33 3.41 6.30
N GLY A 133 -17.50 4.37 7.20
CA GLY A 133 -18.54 4.37 8.21
C GLY A 133 -18.33 3.36 9.35
N LEU A 134 -17.11 2.87 9.52
CA LEU A 134 -16.80 1.85 10.51
C LEU A 134 -16.58 2.45 11.91
N VAL A 135 -15.88 3.56 11.99
CA VAL A 135 -15.58 4.30 13.24
C VAL A 135 -15.67 5.81 12.98
N SER A 136 -15.93 6.59 14.03
CA SER A 136 -16.07 8.06 13.93
C SER A 136 -14.72 8.79 13.80
N GLN A 137 -13.62 8.18 14.24
CA GLN A 137 -12.28 8.73 14.16
C GLN A 137 -11.28 7.61 13.84
N HIS A 138 -10.23 7.91 13.07
CA HIS A 138 -9.28 6.90 12.59
C HIS A 138 -8.59 6.12 13.70
N HIS A 139 -8.27 6.76 14.83
CA HIS A 139 -7.60 6.12 15.96
C HIS A 139 -8.50 5.12 16.71
N LEU A 140 -9.81 5.14 16.50
CA LEU A 140 -10.75 4.15 17.03
C LEU A 140 -10.76 2.85 16.23
N TRP A 141 -10.14 2.84 15.04
CA TRP A 141 -10.03 1.65 14.23
C TRP A 141 -9.19 0.58 14.93
N PRO A 142 -9.72 -0.62 15.18
CA PRO A 142 -8.99 -1.66 15.92
C PRO A 142 -7.93 -2.40 15.07
N GLY A 143 -7.92 -2.22 13.76
CA GLY A 143 -6.96 -2.85 12.83
C GLY A 143 -5.60 -2.15 12.82
N ALA A 144 -4.70 -2.62 11.94
CA ALA A 144 -3.42 -1.99 11.74
C ALA A 144 -3.58 -0.72 10.91
N VAL A 145 -3.36 0.43 11.52
CA VAL A 145 -3.35 1.74 10.90
C VAL A 145 -2.25 2.57 11.55
N SER A 146 -1.51 3.35 10.77
CA SER A 146 -0.61 4.37 11.30
C SER A 146 -1.45 5.53 11.88
N SER A 147 -1.00 6.09 12.99
CA SER A 147 -1.61 7.30 13.58
C SER A 147 -0.74 8.52 13.33
N VAL A 148 -1.33 9.71 13.41
CA VAL A 148 -0.58 10.97 13.33
C VAL A 148 0.57 10.99 14.33
N ALA A 149 0.33 10.58 15.60
CA ALA A 149 1.37 10.51 16.62
C ALA A 149 2.53 9.55 16.25
N GLN A 150 2.23 8.41 15.64
CA GLN A 150 3.26 7.47 15.17
C GLN A 150 4.06 8.03 14.00
N ILE A 151 3.40 8.72 13.05
CA ILE A 151 4.05 9.39 11.92
C ILE A 151 4.94 10.52 12.44
N THR A 152 4.45 11.33 13.40
CA THR A 152 5.23 12.37 14.07
C THR A 152 6.46 11.78 14.78
N LYS A 153 6.31 10.67 15.50
CA LYS A 153 7.42 9.97 16.16
C LYS A 153 8.42 9.35 15.17
N GLY A 154 7.99 9.11 13.92
CA GLY A 154 8.82 8.57 12.83
C GLY A 154 9.09 7.06 12.93
N ARG A 155 8.61 6.36 13.97
CA ARG A 155 8.88 4.92 14.16
C ARG A 155 7.81 4.20 14.95
N ILE A 156 7.65 2.91 14.68
CA ILE A 156 6.84 1.97 15.43
C ILE A 156 7.70 0.74 15.73
N THR A 157 7.96 0.45 17.00
CA THR A 157 8.63 -0.80 17.39
C THR A 157 7.64 -1.95 17.32
N THR A 158 8.00 -3.01 16.61
CA THR A 158 7.18 -4.21 16.43
C THR A 158 7.92 -5.44 16.94
N ARG A 159 7.15 -6.42 17.43
CA ARG A 159 7.71 -7.71 17.85
C ARG A 159 7.25 -8.80 16.88
N ARG A 160 8.18 -9.72 16.56
CA ARG A 160 7.90 -10.90 15.75
C ARG A 160 6.80 -11.74 16.42
N PRO A 161 5.73 -12.09 15.71
CA PRO A 161 4.73 -13.01 16.22
C PRO A 161 5.33 -14.39 16.50
N THR A 162 4.94 -15.01 17.61
CA THR A 162 5.43 -16.33 18.02
C THR A 162 4.85 -17.48 17.19
N LYS A 163 3.73 -17.22 16.51
CA LYS A 163 3.06 -18.19 15.64
C LYS A 163 3.27 -17.82 14.17
N PHE A 164 3.36 -18.83 13.29
CA PHE A 164 3.36 -18.73 11.82
C PHE A 164 4.60 -18.12 11.18
N PHE A 165 5.53 -17.65 11.96
CA PHE A 165 6.85 -17.22 11.48
C PHE A 165 7.88 -18.28 11.88
N ALA A 166 8.89 -18.50 11.05
CA ALA A 166 9.97 -19.42 11.40
C ALA A 166 10.58 -19.05 12.75
N ARG A 167 10.92 -20.03 13.57
CA ARG A 167 11.63 -19.78 14.83
C ARG A 167 12.99 -19.16 14.52
N THR A 168 13.39 -18.22 15.34
CA THR A 168 14.71 -17.60 15.27
C THR A 168 15.11 -17.16 16.67
N ASP A 169 16.37 -17.32 16.98
CA ASP A 169 16.99 -16.81 18.20
C ASP A 169 17.78 -15.52 17.92
N ASP A 170 17.80 -15.04 16.67
CA ASP A 170 18.43 -13.78 16.29
C ASP A 170 17.63 -12.60 16.85
N PRO A 171 18.20 -11.83 17.82
CA PRO A 171 17.52 -10.69 18.42
C PRO A 171 17.11 -9.64 17.39
N ALA A 172 17.90 -9.49 16.30
CA ALA A 172 17.59 -8.55 15.23
C ALA A 172 16.31 -8.91 14.47
N MET A 173 15.92 -10.20 14.48
CA MET A 173 14.66 -10.65 13.89
C MET A 173 13.49 -10.65 14.87
N LEU A 174 13.73 -10.62 16.17
CA LEU A 174 12.67 -10.64 17.19
C LEU A 174 11.98 -9.28 17.31
N ILE A 175 12.73 -8.20 17.09
CA ILE A 175 12.24 -6.82 17.16
C ILE A 175 12.59 -6.14 15.83
N ARG A 176 11.63 -5.47 15.26
CA ARG A 176 11.80 -4.62 14.07
C ARG A 176 11.28 -3.22 14.37
N GLU A 177 11.93 -2.23 13.81
CA GLU A 177 11.42 -0.88 13.74
C GLU A 177 10.82 -0.63 12.37
N LEU A 178 9.55 -0.27 12.34
CA LEU A 178 8.88 0.27 11.17
C LEU A 178 9.12 1.78 11.14
N ILE A 179 9.84 2.24 10.14
CA ILE A 179 10.17 3.66 9.97
C ILE A 179 9.07 4.34 9.16
N LEU A 180 8.51 5.40 9.72
CA LEU A 180 7.56 6.28 9.05
C LEU A 180 8.25 7.60 8.71
N THR A 181 8.09 8.05 7.47
CA THR A 181 8.74 9.26 6.95
C THR A 181 7.68 10.31 6.61
N PRO A 182 7.90 11.60 6.87
CA PRO A 182 7.07 12.67 6.33
C PRO A 182 6.95 12.59 4.81
N VAL A 183 5.90 13.18 4.24
CA VAL A 183 5.73 13.19 2.77
C VAL A 183 6.84 13.99 2.10
N PRO A 184 7.22 13.68 0.85
CA PRO A 184 8.21 14.44 0.11
C PRO A 184 7.86 15.94 0.08
N GLY A 185 8.88 16.80 0.19
CA GLY A 185 8.71 18.26 0.23
C GLY A 185 8.31 18.84 1.60
N SER A 186 8.09 17.99 2.61
CA SER A 186 7.85 18.43 3.98
C SER A 186 9.08 18.35 4.88
N GLU A 187 10.24 18.04 4.32
CA GLU A 187 11.51 17.87 5.05
C GLU A 187 11.98 19.18 5.71
N VAL A 188 11.52 20.32 5.19
CA VAL A 188 11.81 21.65 5.76
C VAL A 188 10.98 21.97 7.01
N MET A 189 9.92 21.20 7.26
CA MET A 189 9.12 21.34 8.47
C MET A 189 9.76 20.55 9.60
N GLY A 190 9.76 21.12 10.80
CA GLY A 190 10.07 20.35 12.01
C GLY A 190 9.08 19.20 12.20
N GLN A 191 9.55 18.14 12.84
CA GLN A 191 8.75 16.91 13.07
C GLN A 191 7.42 17.19 13.78
N GLU A 192 7.43 18.08 14.78
CA GLU A 192 6.22 18.46 15.52
C GLU A 192 5.27 19.33 14.68
N ASP A 193 5.82 20.24 13.88
CA ASP A 193 5.01 21.09 12.98
C ASP A 193 4.34 20.26 11.89
N TYR A 194 5.07 19.32 11.31
CA TYR A 194 4.48 18.36 10.38
C TYR A 194 3.36 17.54 11.03
N GLY A 195 3.59 17.06 12.26
CA GLY A 195 2.58 16.30 13.01
C GLY A 195 1.33 17.13 13.29
N ARG A 196 1.49 18.40 13.66
CA ARG A 196 0.38 19.33 13.89
C ARG A 196 -0.39 19.60 12.60
N TYR A 197 0.32 19.90 11.51
CA TYR A 197 -0.28 20.11 10.20
C TYR A 197 -1.06 18.90 9.70
N LEU A 198 -0.46 17.70 9.76
CA LEU A 198 -1.13 16.46 9.37
C LEU A 198 -2.36 16.18 10.26
N GLY A 199 -2.22 16.41 11.57
CA GLY A 199 -3.32 16.24 12.52
C GLY A 199 -4.51 17.14 12.20
N GLN A 200 -4.26 18.40 11.87
CA GLN A 200 -5.31 19.33 11.44
C GLN A 200 -6.00 18.84 10.16
N ARG A 201 -5.25 18.44 9.14
CA ARG A 201 -5.81 17.93 7.87
C ARG A 201 -6.67 16.68 8.06
N VAL A 202 -6.25 15.78 8.95
CA VAL A 202 -7.01 14.57 9.30
C VAL A 202 -8.31 14.95 10.01
N ALA A 203 -8.24 15.85 11.00
CA ALA A 203 -9.42 16.31 11.75
C ALA A 203 -10.45 17.00 10.86
N GLU A 204 -10.01 17.89 9.95
CA GLU A 204 -10.88 18.54 8.96
C GLU A 204 -11.60 17.51 8.08
N TYR A 205 -10.87 16.49 7.60
CA TYR A 205 -11.46 15.45 6.76
C TYR A 205 -12.44 14.56 7.54
N GLU A 206 -12.15 14.21 8.78
CA GLU A 206 -13.06 13.46 9.66
C GLU A 206 -14.32 14.26 9.97
N ALA A 207 -14.18 15.55 10.25
CA ALA A 207 -15.34 16.44 10.51
C ALA A 207 -16.27 16.52 9.29
N ALA A 208 -15.72 16.71 8.10
CA ALA A 208 -16.52 16.75 6.86
C ALA A 208 -17.28 15.42 6.61
N ILE A 209 -16.65 14.27 6.91
CA ILE A 209 -17.32 12.97 6.81
C ILE A 209 -18.43 12.84 7.87
N ALA A 210 -18.17 13.30 9.09
CA ALA A 210 -19.16 13.22 10.17
C ALA A 210 -20.41 14.05 9.85
N GLU A 211 -20.22 15.26 9.35
CA GLU A 211 -21.29 16.15 8.90
C GLU A 211 -22.13 15.53 7.76
N ASP A 212 -21.46 15.00 6.71
CA ASP A 212 -22.15 14.32 5.60
C ASP A 212 -22.97 13.11 6.08
N ARG A 213 -22.44 12.34 7.02
CA ARG A 213 -23.12 11.17 7.58
C ARG A 213 -24.30 11.55 8.46
N GLU A 214 -24.16 12.61 9.27
CA GLU A 214 -25.24 13.14 10.11
C GLU A 214 -26.39 13.65 9.25
N ALA A 215 -26.07 14.44 8.22
CA ALA A 215 -27.07 14.95 7.25
C ALA A 215 -27.82 13.80 6.54
N LYS A 216 -27.21 12.63 6.37
CA LYS A 216 -27.82 11.43 5.76
C LYS A 216 -28.45 10.48 6.79
N GLY A 217 -28.42 10.78 8.08
CA GLY A 217 -28.92 9.90 9.15
C GLY A 217 -28.17 8.58 9.27
N LEU A 218 -26.90 8.52 8.83
CA LEU A 218 -26.09 7.29 8.81
C LEU A 218 -25.36 7.10 10.14
N ARG A 219 -25.49 5.91 10.74
CA ARG A 219 -24.80 5.55 11.98
C ARG A 219 -23.43 4.92 11.68
N TRP A 220 -22.51 5.05 12.64
CA TRP A 220 -21.25 4.33 12.65
C TRP A 220 -21.45 2.87 13.04
N LEU A 221 -20.74 1.93 12.38
CA LEU A 221 -20.78 0.52 12.76
C LEU A 221 -20.28 0.32 14.20
N GLY A 222 -19.18 1.00 14.53
CA GLY A 222 -18.56 0.97 15.84
C GLY A 222 -17.49 -0.13 15.98
N ARG A 223 -16.51 0.15 16.85
CA ARG A 223 -15.35 -0.72 17.10
C ARG A 223 -15.73 -2.16 17.44
N LYS A 224 -16.74 -2.33 18.32
CA LYS A 224 -17.16 -3.66 18.81
C LYS A 224 -17.66 -4.53 17.65
N GLU A 225 -18.46 -3.97 16.75
CA GLU A 225 -19.00 -4.70 15.61
C GLU A 225 -17.93 -5.02 14.57
N CYS A 226 -16.97 -4.12 14.36
CA CYS A 226 -15.82 -4.40 13.49
C CYS A 226 -15.02 -5.64 13.95
N LEU A 227 -14.92 -5.87 15.26
CA LEU A 227 -14.22 -7.03 15.85
C LEU A 227 -15.00 -8.34 15.72
N LYS A 228 -16.34 -8.27 15.54
CA LYS A 228 -17.22 -9.44 15.44
C LYS A 228 -17.41 -9.94 14.01
N LEU A 229 -16.94 -9.21 12.99
CA LEU A 229 -17.08 -9.61 11.59
C LEU A 229 -16.59 -11.05 11.41
N ASN A 230 -17.30 -11.85 10.62
CA ASN A 230 -16.81 -13.17 10.25
C ASN A 230 -15.76 -13.01 9.13
N PRO A 231 -14.54 -13.56 9.29
CA PRO A 231 -13.49 -13.44 8.26
C PRO A 231 -13.88 -14.01 6.89
N PHE A 232 -14.83 -14.94 6.85
CA PHE A 232 -15.28 -15.58 5.60
C PHE A 232 -16.43 -14.85 4.91
N ASP A 233 -16.99 -13.82 5.53
CA ASP A 233 -17.98 -12.96 4.91
C ASP A 233 -17.34 -11.89 4.02
N ALA A 234 -18.13 -11.30 3.14
CA ALA A 234 -17.75 -10.20 2.26
C ALA A 234 -18.79 -9.07 2.36
N PRO A 235 -18.44 -7.83 1.97
CA PRO A 235 -19.40 -6.73 1.91
C PRO A 235 -20.55 -7.06 0.97
N GLN A 236 -21.77 -6.72 1.37
CA GLN A 236 -22.98 -6.90 0.52
C GLN A 236 -23.10 -5.85 -0.59
N THR A 237 -22.20 -4.87 -0.64
CA THR A 237 -22.17 -3.87 -1.72
C THR A 237 -21.92 -4.56 -3.06
N LYS A 238 -22.75 -4.21 -4.06
CA LYS A 238 -22.58 -4.73 -5.42
C LYS A 238 -21.16 -4.48 -5.89
N TRP A 239 -20.43 -5.56 -6.12
CA TRP A 239 -19.13 -5.49 -6.80
C TRP A 239 -19.37 -5.02 -8.24
N VAL A 240 -18.71 -3.94 -8.63
CA VAL A 240 -18.71 -3.49 -10.02
C VAL A 240 -17.50 -4.15 -10.69
N PRO A 241 -17.70 -5.22 -11.47
CA PRO A 241 -16.62 -5.80 -12.24
C PRO A 241 -16.11 -4.73 -13.19
N PHE A 242 -14.79 -4.65 -13.37
CA PHE A 242 -14.14 -3.71 -14.31
C PHE A 242 -14.02 -2.25 -13.87
N SER A 243 -14.20 -1.89 -12.60
CA SER A 243 -13.71 -0.60 -12.13
C SER A 243 -12.20 -0.56 -12.32
N ARG A 244 -11.73 0.20 -13.33
CA ARG A 244 -10.30 0.36 -13.59
C ARG A 244 -9.71 1.09 -12.39
N ASN A 245 -8.84 0.42 -11.65
CA ASN A 245 -8.06 1.11 -10.64
C ASN A 245 -7.19 2.18 -11.31
N PRO A 246 -7.21 3.42 -10.84
CA PRO A 246 -6.41 4.48 -11.44
C PRO A 246 -4.92 4.13 -11.33
N LYS A 247 -4.18 4.39 -12.40
CA LYS A 247 -2.71 4.22 -12.42
C LYS A 247 -2.00 5.46 -11.88
N VAL A 248 -2.66 6.59 -11.92
CA VAL A 248 -2.17 7.89 -11.41
C VAL A 248 -3.31 8.63 -10.74
N SER A 249 -3.03 9.35 -9.68
CA SER A 249 -3.97 10.20 -8.98
C SER A 249 -3.30 11.53 -8.67
N SER A 250 -3.81 12.59 -9.28
CA SER A 250 -3.45 13.98 -8.99
C SER A 250 -4.66 14.87 -9.15
N LYS A 251 -4.73 15.94 -8.35
CA LYS A 251 -5.69 17.03 -8.54
C LYS A 251 -5.33 17.90 -9.74
N HIS A 252 -4.04 17.96 -10.09
CA HIS A 252 -3.51 18.74 -11.20
C HIS A 252 -3.55 17.91 -12.48
N GLU A 253 -4.30 18.41 -13.46
CA GLU A 253 -4.47 17.72 -14.74
C GLU A 253 -3.16 17.59 -15.50
N GLU A 254 -2.34 18.62 -15.46
CA GLU A 254 -1.02 18.65 -16.11
C GLU A 254 -0.10 17.54 -15.59
N ALA A 255 0.02 17.41 -14.26
CA ALA A 255 0.82 16.36 -13.63
C ALA A 255 0.31 14.96 -13.98
N ARG A 256 -1.02 14.78 -14.01
CA ARG A 256 -1.65 13.53 -14.43
C ARG A 256 -1.35 13.21 -15.90
N ASN A 257 -1.48 14.18 -16.79
CA ASN A 257 -1.24 14.02 -18.23
C ASN A 257 0.25 13.80 -18.52
N ALA A 258 1.16 14.49 -17.83
CA ALA A 258 2.59 14.28 -17.93
C ALA A 258 2.97 12.84 -17.57
N TRP A 259 2.43 12.30 -16.49
CA TRP A 259 2.68 10.90 -16.11
C TRP A 259 2.09 9.90 -17.12
N LEU A 260 0.89 10.16 -17.65
CA LEU A 260 0.30 9.30 -18.69
C LEU A 260 1.12 9.30 -19.98
N LEU A 261 1.73 10.44 -20.33
CA LEU A 261 2.67 10.54 -21.44
C LEU A 261 3.96 9.75 -21.16
N HIS A 262 4.51 9.87 -19.94
CA HIS A 262 5.66 9.08 -19.50
C HIS A 262 5.37 7.58 -19.62
N LEU A 263 4.22 7.11 -19.14
CA LEU A 263 3.80 5.70 -19.32
C LEU A 263 3.77 5.28 -20.79
N LYS A 264 3.24 6.11 -21.68
CA LYS A 264 3.21 5.79 -23.13
C LYS A 264 4.63 5.69 -23.70
N ARG A 265 5.52 6.61 -23.33
CA ARG A 265 6.93 6.61 -23.77
C ARG A 265 7.68 5.38 -23.27
N PHE A 266 7.41 4.93 -22.06
CA PHE A 266 7.98 3.70 -21.49
C PHE A 266 7.52 2.43 -22.22
N LEU A 267 6.23 2.33 -22.55
CA LEU A 267 5.65 1.08 -23.05
C LEU A 267 6.20 0.64 -24.41
N VAL A 268 6.45 1.55 -25.32
CA VAL A 268 6.91 1.22 -26.68
C VAL A 268 8.31 0.61 -26.67
N PRO A 269 9.35 1.25 -26.11
CA PRO A 269 10.68 0.65 -26.03
C PRO A 269 10.70 -0.62 -25.17
N TYR A 270 9.92 -0.68 -24.08
CA TYR A 270 9.80 -1.88 -23.27
C TYR A 270 9.28 -3.09 -24.06
N ASP A 271 8.20 -2.92 -24.83
CA ASP A 271 7.62 -4.01 -25.63
C ASP A 271 8.56 -4.44 -26.75
N ASN A 272 9.30 -3.51 -27.37
CA ASN A 272 10.31 -3.82 -28.38
C ASN A 272 11.48 -4.61 -27.78
N ALA A 273 12.03 -4.16 -26.68
CA ALA A 273 13.09 -4.86 -25.95
C ALA A 273 12.64 -6.26 -25.52
N LYS A 274 11.43 -6.39 -24.99
CA LYS A 274 10.84 -7.67 -24.58
C LYS A 274 10.68 -8.65 -25.76
N LYS A 275 10.30 -8.16 -26.93
CA LYS A 275 10.21 -8.98 -28.16
C LYS A 275 11.59 -9.44 -28.62
N ALA A 276 12.60 -8.55 -28.61
CA ALA A 276 13.97 -8.88 -28.97
C ALA A 276 14.57 -9.90 -27.99
N PHE A 277 14.37 -9.69 -26.69
CA PHE A 277 14.81 -10.61 -25.64
C PHE A 277 14.20 -12.02 -25.80
N ARG A 278 12.91 -12.12 -26.13
CA ARG A 278 12.23 -13.40 -26.41
C ARG A 278 12.73 -14.10 -27.68
N ARG A 279 13.27 -13.36 -28.65
CA ARG A 279 13.87 -13.88 -29.88
C ARG A 279 15.32 -14.32 -29.68
N GLY A 280 15.87 -14.21 -28.46
CA GLY A 280 17.22 -14.67 -28.12
C GLY A 280 18.26 -13.55 -27.98
N ASN A 281 17.95 -12.29 -28.29
CA ASN A 281 18.86 -11.17 -28.03
C ASN A 281 18.86 -10.85 -26.52
N ARG A 282 19.84 -11.39 -25.79
CA ARG A 282 19.96 -11.22 -24.33
C ARG A 282 20.60 -9.89 -23.93
N ASP A 283 21.27 -9.22 -24.83
CA ASP A 283 22.00 -7.96 -24.60
C ASP A 283 21.16 -6.72 -24.92
N VAL A 284 19.88 -6.91 -25.32
CA VAL A 284 18.99 -5.79 -25.62
C VAL A 284 18.73 -4.96 -24.35
N PRO A 285 19.00 -3.64 -24.38
CA PRO A 285 18.72 -2.78 -23.23
C PRO A 285 17.21 -2.54 -23.08
N PHE A 286 16.80 -2.33 -21.85
CA PHE A 286 15.42 -1.98 -21.47
C PHE A 286 15.34 -0.53 -21.00
N PRO A 287 14.18 0.14 -21.14
CA PRO A 287 14.03 1.52 -20.70
C PRO A 287 14.09 1.66 -19.18
N GLN A 288 14.41 2.87 -18.71
CA GLN A 288 14.35 3.26 -17.29
C GLN A 288 12.98 2.92 -16.69
N GLY A 289 12.91 2.54 -15.42
CA GLY A 289 11.68 2.09 -14.77
C GLY A 289 11.36 0.60 -14.97
N THR A 290 12.11 -0.12 -15.81
CA THR A 290 11.96 -1.57 -15.96
C THR A 290 12.33 -2.30 -14.67
N PHE A 291 11.38 -3.01 -14.05
CA PHE A 291 11.60 -3.73 -12.81
C PHE A 291 11.91 -5.21 -13.01
N ALA A 292 10.93 -6.00 -13.49
CA ALA A 292 11.04 -7.46 -13.48
C ALA A 292 12.23 -7.99 -14.33
N MET A 293 12.47 -7.39 -15.49
CA MET A 293 13.58 -7.79 -16.36
C MET A 293 14.92 -7.41 -15.72
N ARG A 294 15.00 -6.24 -15.06
CA ARG A 294 16.20 -5.81 -14.31
C ARG A 294 16.50 -6.75 -13.15
N VAL A 295 15.51 -7.04 -12.32
CA VAL A 295 15.70 -7.77 -11.05
C VAL A 295 15.91 -9.28 -11.27
N TYR A 296 15.13 -9.89 -12.16
CA TYR A 296 15.15 -11.35 -12.33
C TYR A 296 15.99 -11.84 -13.51
N TRP A 297 16.34 -10.96 -14.46
CA TRP A 297 17.10 -11.33 -15.65
C TRP A 297 18.37 -10.52 -15.84
N SER A 298 18.66 -9.58 -14.94
CA SER A 298 19.85 -8.73 -14.93
C SER A 298 20.10 -8.01 -16.28
N VAL A 299 19.02 -7.60 -16.96
CA VAL A 299 19.13 -6.89 -18.25
C VAL A 299 19.73 -5.50 -18.05
N ALA A 300 20.44 -5.02 -19.06
CA ALA A 300 20.92 -3.65 -19.10
C ALA A 300 19.75 -2.65 -19.17
N ILE A 301 19.90 -1.52 -18.49
CA ILE A 301 18.94 -0.39 -18.54
C ILE A 301 19.60 0.75 -19.31
N ASP A 302 18.88 1.30 -20.27
CA ASP A 302 19.25 2.51 -20.98
C ASP A 302 18.32 3.67 -20.56
N PRO A 303 18.85 4.68 -19.87
CA PRO A 303 18.05 5.83 -19.45
C PRO A 303 17.52 6.71 -20.58
N GLN A 304 18.04 6.52 -21.80
CA GLN A 304 17.64 7.32 -22.97
C GLN A 304 16.47 6.70 -23.74
N LEU A 305 16.13 5.44 -23.45
CA LEU A 305 14.95 4.75 -23.96
C LEU A 305 13.74 5.10 -23.07
#